data_9385b8dff7d2a33cdcb5b969e449e0e7
#
_entry.id   9385b8dff7d2a33cdcb5b969e449e0e7
#
_cell.length_a   1.000
_cell.length_b   1.000
_cell.length_c   1.000
_cell.angle_alpha   90.00
_cell.angle_beta   90.00
_cell.angle_gamma   90.00
#
_symmetry.space_group_name_H-M   'P 1'
#
loop_
_entity.id
_entity.type
_entity.pdbx_description
1 polymer ?
#
loop_
_entity_poly.entity_id
_entity_poly.type
_entity_poly.pdbx_seq_one_letter_code
_entity_poly.pdbx_strand_id
1 'polypeptide(L)'
;MNDRNQQENVEILVSMSAETWQNTSERRRIEKVIEPVPSLKLFFWSILVSLTSVINPLLTSLATNLQSQNLYAGWALTQGEVAYANIYGTSGLLYYLLSWLGNLFLGPVVFLLFQVVALTLAGIYLFQTISQITVRSGLARQITILFYLFVLTLGFGGTYSIIFTFPFIFRSLYHLVKYLQGRVRDESFIRFGMVGALAFLIEPAFSLLFY
;
A
#
# COMPACT_ATOMS: atom_id res chain seq x y z
N MET A 1 -17.51 -10.24 -58.84
CA MET A 1 -16.44 -10.74 -57.95
C MET A 1 -16.23 -9.83 -56.76
N ASN A 2 -16.89 -8.68 -56.70
CA ASN A 2 -16.66 -7.63 -55.65
C ASN A 2 -17.64 -7.73 -54.45
N ASP A 3 -18.81 -8.35 -54.60
CA ASP A 3 -19.83 -8.35 -53.54
C ASP A 3 -19.52 -9.33 -52.40
N ARG A 4 -18.83 -10.42 -52.71
CA ARG A 4 -18.47 -11.43 -51.71
C ARG A 4 -17.47 -10.89 -50.65
N ASN A 5 -16.47 -10.11 -51.13
CA ASN A 5 -15.48 -9.51 -50.27
C ASN A 5 -16.05 -8.38 -49.40
N GLN A 6 -17.10 -7.71 -49.88
CA GLN A 6 -17.78 -6.69 -49.06
C GLN A 6 -18.65 -7.32 -47.95
N GLN A 7 -19.34 -8.44 -48.24
CA GLN A 7 -20.13 -9.17 -47.22
C GLN A 7 -19.21 -9.75 -46.13
N GLU A 8 -18.10 -10.35 -46.50
CA GLU A 8 -17.14 -10.92 -45.56
C GLU A 8 -16.54 -9.86 -44.61
N ASN A 9 -16.19 -8.69 -45.14
CA ASN A 9 -15.68 -7.54 -44.37
C ASN A 9 -16.76 -6.96 -43.42
N VAL A 10 -18.02 -6.96 -43.79
CA VAL A 10 -19.13 -6.51 -42.94
C VAL A 10 -19.38 -7.51 -41.80
N GLU A 11 -19.33 -8.82 -42.07
CA GLU A 11 -19.46 -9.83 -41.02
C GLU A 11 -18.33 -9.78 -39.99
N ILE A 12 -17.07 -9.57 -40.43
CA ILE A 12 -15.93 -9.40 -39.55
C ILE A 12 -16.09 -8.14 -38.67
N LEU A 13 -16.51 -7.02 -39.26
CA LEU A 13 -16.74 -5.78 -38.52
C LEU A 13 -17.90 -5.92 -37.50
N VAL A 14 -18.95 -6.63 -37.84
CA VAL A 14 -20.09 -6.88 -36.95
C VAL A 14 -19.68 -7.81 -35.80
N SER A 15 -18.91 -8.88 -36.09
CA SER A 15 -18.40 -9.78 -35.04
C SER A 15 -17.44 -9.07 -34.09
N MET A 16 -16.50 -8.28 -34.59
CA MET A 16 -15.58 -7.47 -33.77
C MET A 16 -16.34 -6.43 -32.94
N SER A 17 -17.39 -5.81 -33.47
CA SER A 17 -18.22 -4.88 -32.71
C SER A 17 -19.00 -5.58 -31.60
N ALA A 18 -19.54 -6.75 -31.87
CA ALA A 18 -20.28 -7.56 -30.89
C ALA A 18 -19.38 -8.03 -29.73
N GLU A 19 -18.16 -8.50 -30.01
CA GLU A 19 -17.18 -8.84 -28.99
C GLU A 19 -16.76 -7.61 -28.16
N THR A 20 -16.59 -6.46 -28.79
CA THR A 20 -16.28 -5.21 -28.10
C THR A 20 -17.41 -4.77 -27.17
N TRP A 21 -18.67 -4.95 -27.60
CA TRP A 21 -19.86 -4.64 -26.78
C TRP A 21 -20.02 -5.61 -25.61
N GLN A 22 -19.80 -6.91 -25.80
CA GLN A 22 -19.82 -7.90 -24.73
C GLN A 22 -18.73 -7.61 -23.69
N ASN A 23 -17.50 -7.36 -24.12
CA ASN A 23 -16.41 -6.98 -23.23
C ASN A 23 -16.70 -5.68 -22.45
N THR A 24 -17.36 -4.71 -23.07
CA THR A 24 -17.74 -3.45 -22.40
C THR A 24 -18.85 -3.64 -21.38
N SER A 25 -19.84 -4.49 -21.70
CA SER A 25 -20.94 -4.81 -20.78
C SER A 25 -20.46 -5.66 -19.59
N GLU A 26 -19.59 -6.62 -19.79
CA GLU A 26 -18.94 -7.38 -18.72
C GLU A 26 -18.04 -6.49 -17.84
N ARG A 27 -17.26 -5.59 -18.45
CA ARG A 27 -16.48 -4.59 -17.69
C ARG A 27 -17.38 -3.76 -16.79
N ARG A 28 -18.48 -3.21 -17.31
CA ARG A 28 -19.44 -2.44 -16.49
C ARG A 28 -20.11 -3.27 -15.42
N ARG A 29 -20.34 -4.57 -15.67
CA ARG A 29 -20.92 -5.50 -14.69
C ARG A 29 -19.92 -5.77 -13.57
N ILE A 30 -18.65 -5.97 -13.89
CA ILE A 30 -17.58 -6.17 -12.91
C ILE A 30 -17.34 -4.89 -12.10
N GLU A 31 -17.34 -3.71 -12.72
CA GLU A 31 -17.19 -2.43 -12.02
C GLU A 31 -18.36 -2.15 -11.06
N LYS A 32 -19.59 -2.57 -11.41
CA LYS A 32 -20.76 -2.42 -10.53
C LYS A 32 -20.80 -3.40 -9.35
N VAL A 33 -20.07 -4.51 -9.41
CA VAL A 33 -20.04 -5.55 -8.36
C VAL A 33 -18.99 -5.23 -7.28
N ILE A 34 -18.02 -4.37 -7.58
CA ILE A 34 -17.02 -3.97 -6.59
C ILE A 34 -17.66 -2.98 -5.61
N GLU A 35 -17.95 -3.44 -4.40
CA GLU A 35 -18.41 -2.56 -3.32
C GLU A 35 -17.41 -1.40 -3.11
N PRO A 36 -17.91 -0.21 -2.78
CA PRO A 36 -17.03 0.91 -2.44
C PRO A 36 -16.13 0.53 -1.27
N VAL A 37 -14.88 0.96 -1.33
CA VAL A 37 -13.90 0.71 -0.26
C VAL A 37 -14.43 1.26 1.06
N PRO A 38 -14.53 0.47 2.12
CA PRO A 38 -15.06 0.92 3.41
C PRO A 38 -14.02 1.77 4.17
N SER A 39 -13.56 2.87 3.57
CA SER A 39 -12.45 3.70 4.06
C SER A 39 -12.62 4.16 5.50
N LEU A 40 -13.82 4.56 5.91
CA LEU A 40 -14.11 4.99 7.27
C LEU A 40 -13.92 3.83 8.28
N LYS A 41 -14.38 2.62 7.96
CA LYS A 41 -14.17 1.45 8.82
C LYS A 41 -12.70 1.09 8.93
N LEU A 42 -11.96 1.17 7.82
CA LEU A 42 -10.52 0.91 7.81
C LEU A 42 -9.75 1.96 8.62
N PHE A 43 -10.16 3.22 8.57
CA PHE A 43 -9.61 4.27 9.41
C PHE A 43 -9.81 3.99 10.90
N PHE A 44 -11.00 3.59 11.32
CA PHE A 44 -11.26 3.19 12.72
C PHE A 44 -10.43 1.96 13.14
N TRP A 45 -10.30 0.96 12.27
CA TRP A 45 -9.42 -0.18 12.54
C TRP A 45 -7.96 0.25 12.69
N SER A 46 -7.48 1.17 11.86
CA SER A 46 -6.11 1.71 11.94
C SER A 46 -5.86 2.44 13.26
N ILE A 47 -6.82 3.25 13.73
CA ILE A 47 -6.74 3.89 15.05
C ILE A 47 -6.70 2.84 16.14
N LEU A 48 -7.62 1.87 16.13
CA LEU A 48 -7.70 0.83 17.14
C LEU A 48 -6.37 0.06 17.23
N VAL A 49 -5.85 -0.42 16.12
CA VAL A 49 -4.58 -1.17 16.06
C VAL A 49 -3.41 -0.29 16.52
N SER A 50 -3.35 0.97 16.08
CA SER A 50 -2.27 1.87 16.47
C SER A 50 -2.26 2.22 17.95
N LEU A 51 -3.42 2.26 18.61
CA LEU A 51 -3.51 2.57 20.03
C LEU A 51 -3.35 1.34 20.94
N THR A 52 -3.83 0.17 20.49
CA THR A 52 -3.90 -1.03 21.36
C THR A 52 -2.73 -1.99 21.17
N SER A 53 -2.01 -1.89 20.07
CA SER A 53 -0.87 -2.78 19.80
C SER A 53 0.43 -2.30 20.43
N VAL A 54 1.39 -3.22 20.54
CA VAL A 54 2.77 -2.92 20.98
C VAL A 54 3.47 -1.93 20.07
N ILE A 55 2.97 -1.77 18.84
CA ILE A 55 3.48 -0.78 17.88
C ILE A 55 3.07 0.68 18.21
N ASN A 56 2.36 0.91 19.29
CA ASN A 56 1.99 2.26 19.71
C ASN A 56 3.23 3.10 20.07
N PRO A 57 3.51 4.20 19.35
CA PRO A 57 4.70 5.03 19.61
C PRO A 57 4.67 5.71 20.99
N LEU A 58 3.53 5.79 21.63
CA LEU A 58 3.40 6.36 22.97
C LEU A 58 3.88 5.40 24.07
N LEU A 59 4.01 4.10 23.79
CA LEU A 59 4.46 3.07 24.72
C LEU A 59 5.99 2.94 24.69
N THR A 60 6.71 4.01 24.96
CA THR A 60 8.17 4.04 24.92
C THR A 60 8.84 3.08 25.91
N SER A 61 8.17 2.76 27.02
CA SER A 61 8.65 1.80 28.01
C SER A 61 8.69 0.35 27.51
N LEU A 62 7.95 0.04 26.43
CA LEU A 62 7.91 -1.26 25.77
C LEU A 62 8.75 -1.29 24.47
N ALA A 63 9.50 -0.20 24.22
CA ALA A 63 10.30 -0.08 23.02
C ALA A 63 11.40 -1.15 22.95
N THR A 64 11.50 -1.83 21.82
CA THR A 64 12.63 -2.72 21.52
C THR A 64 13.89 -1.89 21.22
N ASN A 65 15.05 -2.55 21.19
CA ASN A 65 16.32 -1.87 20.83
C ASN A 65 16.21 -1.16 19.48
N LEU A 66 15.61 -1.79 18.49
CA LEU A 66 15.43 -1.21 17.15
C LEU A 66 14.52 0.03 17.17
N GLN A 67 13.45 0.01 17.96
CA GLN A 67 12.58 1.17 18.15
C GLN A 67 13.30 2.32 18.83
N SER A 68 14.04 2.01 19.90
CA SER A 68 14.83 3.01 20.62
C SER A 68 15.85 3.65 19.68
N GLN A 69 16.50 2.88 18.82
CA GLN A 69 17.40 3.39 17.79
C GLN A 69 16.66 4.30 16.80
N ASN A 70 15.50 3.90 16.34
CA ASN A 70 14.72 4.70 15.39
C ASN A 70 14.20 6.01 16.01
N LEU A 71 13.76 5.98 17.27
CA LEU A 71 13.36 7.17 18.01
C LEU A 71 14.56 8.11 18.24
N TYR A 72 15.68 7.53 18.65
CA TYR A 72 16.94 8.27 18.84
C TYR A 72 17.41 8.89 17.52
N ALA A 73 17.39 8.13 16.42
CA ALA A 73 17.79 8.62 15.12
C ALA A 73 16.98 9.86 14.69
N GLY A 74 15.65 9.81 14.86
CA GLY A 74 14.80 10.96 14.58
C GLY A 74 15.14 12.19 15.45
N TRP A 75 15.40 12.00 16.72
CA TRP A 75 15.81 13.06 17.62
C TRP A 75 17.21 13.61 17.26
N ALA A 76 18.19 12.75 17.03
CA ALA A 76 19.54 13.14 16.68
C ALA A 76 19.60 13.95 15.37
N LEU A 77 18.78 13.62 14.39
CA LEU A 77 18.63 14.41 13.17
C LEU A 77 18.11 15.83 13.45
N THR A 78 17.27 16.02 14.47
CA THR A 78 16.84 17.39 14.87
C THR A 78 17.97 18.18 15.54
N GLN A 79 18.99 17.51 16.06
CA GLN A 79 20.19 18.14 16.63
C GLN A 79 21.28 18.43 15.59
N GLY A 80 21.02 18.13 14.31
CA GLY A 80 21.97 18.38 13.22
C GLY A 80 22.88 17.20 12.88
N GLU A 81 22.65 16.02 13.49
CA GLU A 81 23.34 14.80 13.09
C GLU A 81 22.96 14.38 11.68
N VAL A 82 23.84 13.67 10.98
CA VAL A 82 23.64 13.26 9.59
C VAL A 82 23.35 11.77 9.53
N ALA A 83 22.25 11.42 8.86
CA ALA A 83 21.90 10.02 8.62
C ALA A 83 23.02 9.30 7.87
N TYR A 84 23.31 8.06 8.27
CA TYR A 84 24.36 7.17 7.74
C TYR A 84 25.82 7.65 7.96
N ALA A 85 26.05 8.88 8.41
CA ALA A 85 27.36 9.34 8.82
C ALA A 85 27.57 9.20 10.33
N ASN A 86 26.62 9.70 11.11
CA ASN A 86 26.66 9.71 12.57
C ASN A 86 25.66 8.70 13.18
N ILE A 87 24.63 8.35 12.42
CA ILE A 87 23.56 7.45 12.86
C ILE A 87 23.58 6.20 11.98
N TYR A 88 23.87 5.06 12.60
CA TYR A 88 23.86 3.76 11.92
C TYR A 88 22.52 3.08 12.14
N GLY A 89 21.84 2.73 11.05
CA GLY A 89 20.57 2.02 11.09
C GLY A 89 20.25 1.33 9.77
N THR A 90 19.31 0.40 9.81
CA THR A 90 18.90 -0.41 8.66
C THR A 90 17.77 0.21 7.84
N SER A 91 17.12 1.24 8.39
CA SER A 91 15.99 1.91 7.74
C SER A 91 16.46 2.82 6.60
N GLY A 92 15.59 3.04 5.62
CA GLY A 92 15.89 3.85 4.45
C GLY A 92 15.81 5.36 4.71
N LEU A 93 16.33 6.14 3.77
CA LEU A 93 16.42 7.59 3.87
C LEU A 93 15.06 8.27 4.09
N LEU A 94 14.01 7.78 3.42
CA LEU A 94 12.66 8.35 3.56
C LEU A 94 12.09 8.12 4.96
N TYR A 95 12.44 7.00 5.60
CA TYR A 95 12.05 6.76 6.99
C TYR A 95 12.74 7.75 7.94
N TYR A 96 14.03 8.02 7.75
CA TYR A 96 14.74 9.02 8.55
C TYR A 96 14.14 10.41 8.37
N LEU A 97 13.73 10.76 7.15
CA LEU A 97 13.04 12.03 6.90
C LEU A 97 11.70 12.10 7.65
N LEU A 98 10.91 11.02 7.64
CA LEU A 98 9.67 10.94 8.42
C LEU A 98 9.93 11.03 9.93
N SER A 99 11.00 10.38 10.40
CA SER A 99 11.40 10.38 11.80
C SER A 99 11.84 11.78 12.25
N TRP A 100 12.64 12.45 11.44
CA TRP A 100 13.04 13.85 11.65
C TRP A 100 11.83 14.77 11.70
N LEU A 101 10.92 14.66 10.72
CA LEU A 101 9.71 15.48 10.65
C LEU A 101 8.80 15.25 11.87
N GLY A 102 8.65 13.99 12.29
CA GLY A 102 7.87 13.66 13.49
C GLY A 102 8.45 14.31 14.75
N ASN A 103 9.76 14.28 14.92
CA ASN A 103 10.43 14.85 16.10
C ASN A 103 10.50 16.38 16.09
N LEU A 104 10.37 17.04 14.92
CA LEU A 104 10.31 18.51 14.85
C LEU A 104 9.04 19.09 15.53
N PHE A 105 7.97 18.31 15.62
CA PHE A 105 6.71 18.78 16.20
C PHE A 105 6.45 18.13 17.57
N LEU A 106 5.56 17.16 17.64
CA LEU A 106 5.13 16.54 18.88
C LEU A 106 5.69 15.11 19.10
N GLY A 107 6.75 14.76 18.37
CA GLY A 107 7.42 13.47 18.51
C GLY A 107 6.49 12.27 18.36
N PRO A 108 6.33 11.45 19.41
CA PRO A 108 5.55 10.21 19.35
C PRO A 108 4.09 10.38 18.91
N VAL A 109 3.47 11.53 19.20
CA VAL A 109 2.08 11.81 18.79
C VAL A 109 1.98 11.96 17.27
N VAL A 110 2.91 12.66 16.64
CA VAL A 110 2.95 12.81 15.18
C VAL A 110 3.26 11.47 14.51
N PHE A 111 4.13 10.68 15.11
CA PHE A 111 4.37 9.30 14.64
C PHE A 111 3.10 8.45 14.69
N LEU A 112 2.32 8.55 15.75
CA LEU A 112 1.02 7.86 15.85
C LEU A 112 0.10 8.26 14.70
N LEU A 113 0.01 9.55 14.38
CA LEU A 113 -0.79 10.04 13.25
C LEU A 113 -0.27 9.49 11.92
N PHE A 114 1.04 9.53 11.68
CA PHE A 114 1.65 8.95 10.46
C PHE A 114 1.35 7.45 10.35
N GLN A 115 1.43 6.71 11.45
CA GLN A 115 1.12 5.29 11.50
C GLN A 115 -0.35 5.01 11.18
N VAL A 116 -1.28 5.77 11.76
CA VAL A 116 -2.72 5.65 11.44
C VAL A 116 -2.96 5.90 9.96
N VAL A 117 -2.36 6.93 9.38
CA VAL A 117 -2.46 7.22 7.94
C VAL A 117 -1.88 6.08 7.11
N ALA A 118 -0.68 5.61 7.46
CA ALA A 118 -0.03 4.50 6.75
C ALA A 118 -0.88 3.22 6.78
N LEU A 119 -1.37 2.82 7.94
CA LEU A 119 -2.23 1.63 8.09
C LEU A 119 -3.56 1.79 7.36
N THR A 120 -4.16 2.97 7.36
CA THR A 120 -5.39 3.24 6.61
C THR A 120 -5.17 3.07 5.11
N LEU A 121 -4.11 3.67 4.58
CA LEU A 121 -3.75 3.54 3.16
C LEU A 121 -3.41 2.10 2.80
N ALA A 122 -2.67 1.39 3.67
CA ALA A 122 -2.37 -0.03 3.49
C ALA A 122 -3.65 -0.86 3.41
N GLY A 123 -4.60 -0.67 4.33
CA GLY A 123 -5.89 -1.35 4.32
C GLY A 123 -6.71 -1.06 3.07
N ILE A 124 -6.75 0.19 2.62
CA ILE A 124 -7.45 0.59 1.38
C ILE A 124 -6.84 -0.12 0.16
N TYR A 125 -5.52 -0.06 0.00
CA TYR A 125 -4.86 -0.67 -1.16
C TYR A 125 -4.92 -2.21 -1.13
N LEU A 126 -4.79 -2.82 0.05
CA LEU A 126 -4.97 -4.27 0.21
C LEU A 126 -6.39 -4.69 -0.18
N PHE A 127 -7.41 -4.00 0.36
CA PHE A 127 -8.80 -4.27 0.01
C PHE A 127 -9.04 -4.15 -1.50
N GLN A 128 -8.54 -3.08 -2.12
CA GLN A 128 -8.65 -2.88 -3.56
C GLN A 128 -7.96 -3.99 -4.35
N THR A 129 -6.74 -4.38 -3.95
CA THR A 129 -5.96 -5.43 -4.61
C THR A 129 -6.70 -6.76 -4.57
N ILE A 130 -7.16 -7.17 -3.38
CA ILE A 130 -7.88 -8.44 -3.23
C ILE A 130 -9.23 -8.42 -3.96
N SER A 131 -9.95 -7.30 -3.91
CA SER A 131 -11.21 -7.14 -4.66
C SER A 131 -11.02 -7.28 -6.18
N GLN A 132 -9.88 -6.80 -6.71
CA GLN A 132 -9.55 -6.96 -8.13
C GLN A 132 -9.22 -8.42 -8.50
N ILE A 133 -8.55 -9.15 -7.62
CA ILE A 133 -8.17 -10.55 -7.85
C ILE A 133 -9.40 -11.47 -7.75
N THR A 134 -10.20 -11.29 -6.70
CA THR A 134 -11.25 -12.28 -6.33
C THR A 134 -12.63 -11.90 -6.83
N VAL A 135 -12.85 -10.67 -7.25
CA VAL A 135 -14.18 -10.11 -7.58
C VAL A 135 -15.20 -10.28 -6.44
N ARG A 136 -14.73 -10.57 -5.22
CA ARG A 136 -15.54 -10.80 -4.02
C ARG A 136 -15.15 -9.84 -2.91
N SER A 137 -15.99 -8.86 -2.64
CA SER A 137 -15.78 -7.88 -1.57
C SER A 137 -15.76 -8.51 -0.16
N GLY A 138 -16.52 -9.58 0.05
CA GLY A 138 -16.54 -10.30 1.32
C GLY A 138 -15.16 -10.89 1.69
N LEU A 139 -14.49 -11.54 0.73
CA LEU A 139 -13.15 -12.09 0.93
C LEU A 139 -12.11 -10.98 1.12
N ALA A 140 -12.22 -9.90 0.35
CA ALA A 140 -11.34 -8.74 0.53
C ALA A 140 -11.44 -8.15 1.93
N ARG A 141 -12.65 -8.05 2.48
CA ARG A 141 -12.89 -7.59 3.86
C ARG A 141 -12.24 -8.51 4.89
N GLN A 142 -12.41 -9.83 4.76
CA GLN A 142 -11.83 -10.81 5.68
C GLN A 142 -10.29 -10.75 5.67
N ILE A 143 -9.67 -10.72 4.50
CA ILE A 143 -8.21 -10.63 4.37
C ILE A 143 -7.69 -9.31 4.93
N THR A 144 -8.41 -8.20 4.72
CA THR A 144 -8.00 -6.91 5.29
C THR A 144 -8.11 -6.89 6.81
N ILE A 145 -9.14 -7.51 7.39
CA ILE A 145 -9.24 -7.67 8.85
C ILE A 145 -8.11 -8.55 9.37
N LEU A 146 -7.81 -9.66 8.68
CA LEU A 146 -6.69 -10.54 9.04
C LEU A 146 -5.34 -9.79 9.00
N PHE A 147 -5.15 -8.90 8.04
CA PHE A 147 -3.98 -8.03 8.00
C PHE A 147 -3.88 -7.13 9.25
N TYR A 148 -4.97 -6.50 9.69
CA TYR A 148 -4.95 -5.70 10.92
C TYR A 148 -4.69 -6.55 12.16
N LEU A 149 -5.24 -7.76 12.25
CA LEU A 149 -4.94 -8.70 13.33
C LEU A 149 -3.46 -9.13 13.29
N PHE A 150 -2.90 -9.35 12.12
CA PHE A 150 -1.48 -9.64 11.96
C PHE A 150 -0.62 -8.47 12.45
N VAL A 151 -0.94 -7.24 12.06
CA VAL A 151 -0.22 -6.04 12.54
C VAL A 151 -0.36 -5.89 14.05
N LEU A 152 -1.51 -6.21 14.63
CA LEU A 152 -1.73 -6.20 16.09
C LEU A 152 -0.81 -7.17 16.83
N THR A 153 -0.52 -8.33 16.22
CA THR A 153 0.34 -9.37 16.80
C THR A 153 1.83 -9.19 16.49
N LEU A 154 2.17 -8.29 15.54
CA LEU A 154 3.56 -7.93 15.32
C LEU A 154 4.11 -7.26 16.58
N GLY A 155 4.97 -7.97 17.29
CA GLY A 155 5.64 -7.47 18.51
C GLY A 155 6.72 -6.42 18.24
N PHE A 156 6.68 -5.77 17.08
CA PHE A 156 7.61 -4.75 16.64
C PHE A 156 6.98 -3.39 16.96
N GLY A 157 7.34 -2.78 17.98
CA GLY A 157 6.72 -1.56 18.45
C GLY A 157 6.70 -0.36 17.48
N GLY A 158 6.07 0.69 17.93
CA GLY A 158 5.44 1.78 17.21
C GLY A 158 6.26 2.68 16.30
N THR A 159 7.54 2.50 16.17
CA THR A 159 8.38 3.26 15.22
C THR A 159 9.08 2.34 14.24
N TYR A 160 8.45 1.23 13.91
CA TYR A 160 9.02 0.25 13.00
C TYR A 160 8.78 0.64 11.55
N SER A 161 9.84 0.81 10.79
CA SER A 161 9.81 1.29 9.40
C SER A 161 8.95 0.45 8.46
N ILE A 162 8.83 -0.85 8.71
CA ILE A 162 8.00 -1.77 7.92
C ILE A 162 6.53 -1.31 7.81
N ILE A 163 5.97 -0.74 8.88
CA ILE A 163 4.57 -0.28 8.86
C ILE A 163 4.36 0.78 7.78
N PHE A 164 5.34 1.63 7.59
CA PHE A 164 5.30 2.70 6.59
C PHE A 164 5.55 2.19 5.16
N THR A 165 6.06 0.96 4.98
CA THR A 165 6.21 0.37 3.65
C THR A 165 4.93 -0.29 3.13
N PHE A 166 4.06 -0.80 3.99
CA PHE A 166 2.84 -1.49 3.60
C PHE A 166 1.96 -0.74 2.58
N PRO A 167 1.69 0.58 2.73
CA PRO A 167 0.91 1.32 1.75
C PRO A 167 1.50 1.26 0.34
N PHE A 168 2.82 1.37 0.26
CA PHE A 168 3.53 1.37 -1.03
C PHE A 168 3.55 -0.03 -1.64
N ILE A 169 3.81 -1.07 -0.84
CA ILE A 169 3.79 -2.46 -1.30
C ILE A 169 2.39 -2.83 -1.83
N PHE A 170 1.33 -2.57 -1.07
CA PHE A 170 -0.03 -2.93 -1.51
C PHE A 170 -0.50 -2.08 -2.69
N ARG A 171 -0.10 -0.81 -2.77
CA ARG A 171 -0.35 0.01 -3.94
C ARG A 171 0.39 -0.50 -5.18
N SER A 172 1.63 -0.93 -5.00
CA SER A 172 2.43 -1.54 -6.05
C SER A 172 1.77 -2.81 -6.57
N LEU A 173 1.38 -3.73 -5.68
CA LEU A 173 0.63 -4.93 -6.03
C LEU A 173 -0.69 -4.62 -6.75
N TYR A 174 -1.40 -3.58 -6.35
CA TYR A 174 -2.60 -3.13 -7.03
C TYR A 174 -2.33 -2.74 -8.50
N HIS A 175 -1.25 -2.00 -8.77
CA HIS A 175 -0.86 -1.65 -10.13
C HIS A 175 -0.42 -2.87 -10.93
N LEU A 176 0.33 -3.80 -10.32
CA LEU A 176 0.75 -5.05 -10.94
C LEU A 176 -0.46 -5.91 -11.34
N VAL A 177 -1.43 -6.09 -10.45
CA VAL A 177 -2.65 -6.85 -10.73
C VAL A 177 -3.42 -6.22 -11.88
N LYS A 178 -3.56 -4.91 -11.92
CA LYS A 178 -4.20 -4.21 -13.04
C LYS A 178 -3.48 -4.42 -14.38
N TYR A 179 -2.16 -4.39 -14.36
CA TYR A 179 -1.34 -4.64 -15.53
C TYR A 179 -1.53 -6.08 -16.04
N LEU A 180 -1.42 -7.07 -15.15
CA LEU A 180 -1.60 -8.49 -15.49
C LEU A 180 -3.00 -8.81 -16.01
N GLN A 181 -4.02 -8.06 -15.60
CA GLN A 181 -5.38 -8.19 -16.12
C GLN A 181 -5.61 -7.47 -17.46
N GLY A 182 -4.58 -6.88 -18.07
CA GLY A 182 -4.67 -6.14 -19.32
C GLY A 182 -5.55 -4.88 -19.25
N ARG A 183 -5.88 -4.41 -18.04
CA ARG A 183 -6.81 -3.29 -17.83
C ARG A 183 -6.18 -1.92 -17.99
N VAL A 184 -4.86 -1.83 -18.03
CA VAL A 184 -4.13 -0.56 -18.08
C VAL A 184 -2.85 -0.71 -18.90
N ARG A 185 -2.45 0.37 -19.59
CA ARG A 185 -1.26 0.45 -20.43
C ARG A 185 0.04 0.44 -19.61
N ASP A 186 1.16 0.47 -20.28
CA ASP A 186 2.54 0.44 -19.75
C ASP A 186 2.82 1.44 -18.61
N GLU A 187 2.05 2.53 -18.51
CA GLU A 187 2.11 3.48 -17.40
C GLU A 187 1.90 2.83 -16.03
N SER A 188 1.14 1.74 -15.94
CA SER A 188 0.93 1.06 -14.67
C SER A 188 2.16 0.30 -14.21
N PHE A 189 2.95 -0.20 -15.15
CA PHE A 189 4.22 -0.84 -14.83
C PHE A 189 5.26 0.18 -14.33
N ILE A 190 5.28 1.37 -14.93
CA ILE A 190 6.12 2.47 -14.44
C ILE A 190 5.69 2.87 -13.02
N ARG A 191 4.39 2.99 -12.77
CA ARG A 191 3.87 3.31 -11.42
C ARG A 191 4.19 2.22 -10.40
N PHE A 192 4.15 0.95 -10.80
CA PHE A 192 4.61 -0.17 -9.97
C PHE A 192 6.06 0.04 -9.52
N GLY A 193 6.97 0.31 -10.43
CA GLY A 193 8.38 0.55 -10.12
C GLY A 193 8.60 1.81 -9.26
N MET A 194 7.92 2.92 -9.57
CA MET A 194 8.05 4.16 -8.78
C MET A 194 7.58 3.97 -7.33
N VAL A 195 6.45 3.31 -7.13
CA VAL A 195 5.91 3.03 -5.80
C VAL A 195 6.81 2.05 -5.05
N GLY A 196 7.40 1.07 -5.75
CA GLY A 196 8.39 0.16 -5.21
C GLY A 196 9.66 0.87 -4.75
N ALA A 197 10.15 1.82 -5.52
CA ALA A 197 11.30 2.63 -5.13
C ALA A 197 11.03 3.43 -3.84
N LEU A 198 9.81 3.96 -3.65
CA LEU A 198 9.44 4.62 -2.40
C LEU A 198 9.43 3.66 -1.21
N ALA A 199 8.92 2.43 -1.39
CA ALA A 199 8.99 1.40 -0.36
C ALA A 199 10.45 1.08 0.01
N PHE A 200 11.32 0.93 -0.99
CA PHE A 200 12.75 0.70 -0.79
C PHE A 200 13.43 1.84 -0.03
N LEU A 201 13.07 3.09 -0.30
CA LEU A 201 13.59 4.25 0.43
C LEU A 201 13.13 4.33 1.89
N ILE A 202 12.09 3.57 2.27
CA ILE A 202 11.64 3.47 3.68
C ILE A 202 12.33 2.31 4.39
N GLU A 203 12.27 1.12 3.81
CA GLU A 203 12.84 -0.10 4.39
C GLU A 203 13.42 -0.99 3.27
N PRO A 204 14.71 -0.85 2.98
CA PRO A 204 15.36 -1.54 1.87
C PRO A 204 15.26 -3.07 1.97
N ALA A 205 15.58 -3.62 3.14
CA ALA A 205 15.66 -5.07 3.33
C ALA A 205 14.29 -5.75 3.13
N PHE A 206 13.23 -5.17 3.67
CA PHE A 206 11.88 -5.71 3.53
C PHE A 206 11.33 -5.54 2.12
N SER A 207 11.62 -4.40 1.49
CA SER A 207 11.16 -4.11 0.13
C SER A 207 11.78 -5.03 -0.91
N LEU A 208 13.06 -5.39 -0.76
CA LEU A 208 13.73 -6.34 -1.66
C LEU A 208 13.10 -7.74 -1.66
N LEU A 209 12.40 -8.14 -0.60
CA LEU A 209 11.69 -9.41 -0.56
C LEU A 209 10.41 -9.40 -1.42
N PHE A 210 9.91 -8.24 -1.78
CA PHE A 210 8.67 -8.07 -2.54
C PHE A 210 8.88 -7.80 -4.04
N TYR A 211 10.02 -7.32 -4.44
CA TYR A 211 10.36 -6.93 -5.81
C TYR A 211 11.47 -7.79 -6.40
#